data_4fd76065d5cb18bfe25a07c82425b60a
#
_entry.id   4fd76065d5cb18bfe25a07c82425b60a
#
_cell.length_a   1.000
_cell.length_b   1.000
_cell.length_c   1.000
_cell.angle_alpha   90.00
_cell.angle_beta   90.00
_cell.angle_gamma   90.00
#
_symmetry.space_group_name_H-M   'P 1'
#
loop_
_entity.id
_entity.type
_entity.pdbx_description
1 polymer ?
#
loop_
_entity_poly.entity_id
_entity_poly.type
_entity_poly.pdbx_seq_one_letter_code
_entity_poly.pdbx_strand_id
1 'polypeptide(L)'
;MIPHTALRTIDLARAAGISVQQVRNYEAFGLLPPVSRSKSGYRLYTQQHLAALKTTRSLVAGYGWQRTPKIMQALHQGDLATALATIDERHAELACKRQDCEQTLVALHALAEQLPPEQSSHSPQRLRVGEAARRVGVRVSALHFWEQQGLLRPVRDKSSRYRLYDEQQMRRLRVVVLLREAGYDFKVILAVLNELAAGRPEKAIEAVEKRREELMRISWRCIEAVAYFQRYVREFWGQLL
;
A
#
# COMPACT_ATOMS: atom_id res chain seq x y z
N MET A 1 16.20 -35.70 -23.74
CA MET A 1 16.64 -34.35 -24.22
C MET A 1 15.50 -33.81 -25.09
N ILE A 2 14.61 -32.97 -24.53
CA ILE A 2 13.48 -32.39 -25.27
C ILE A 2 14.07 -31.36 -26.21
N PRO A 3 13.76 -31.35 -27.52
CA PRO A 3 14.24 -30.31 -28.42
C PRO A 3 13.72 -28.96 -27.95
N HIS A 4 14.64 -28.10 -27.49
CA HIS A 4 14.32 -26.72 -27.16
C HIS A 4 13.98 -25.97 -28.45
N THR A 5 12.70 -25.96 -28.81
CA THR A 5 12.21 -25.15 -29.92
C THR A 5 12.47 -23.69 -29.57
N ALA A 6 13.42 -23.10 -30.25
CA ALA A 6 13.78 -21.70 -30.03
C ALA A 6 12.58 -20.81 -30.42
N LEU A 7 12.09 -20.04 -29.47
CA LEU A 7 11.00 -19.09 -29.67
C LEU A 7 11.57 -17.74 -30.18
N ARG A 8 10.88 -17.11 -31.10
CA ARG A 8 11.19 -15.73 -31.52
C ARG A 8 10.47 -14.73 -30.61
N THR A 9 10.89 -13.48 -30.61
CA THR A 9 10.28 -12.43 -29.80
C THR A 9 8.76 -12.33 -30.02
N ILE A 10 8.31 -12.51 -31.25
CA ILE A 10 6.87 -12.47 -31.58
C ILE A 10 6.11 -13.65 -30.97
N ASP A 11 6.72 -14.82 -30.91
CA ASP A 11 6.10 -16.01 -30.34
C ASP A 11 5.95 -15.85 -28.81
N LEU A 12 6.99 -15.31 -28.15
CA LEU A 12 6.97 -14.98 -26.72
C LEU A 12 5.92 -13.90 -26.41
N ALA A 13 5.86 -12.85 -27.22
CA ALA A 13 4.91 -11.75 -27.09
C ALA A 13 3.46 -12.24 -27.20
N ARG A 14 3.18 -13.08 -28.20
CA ARG A 14 1.86 -13.69 -28.42
C ARG A 14 1.47 -14.63 -27.29
N ALA A 15 2.38 -15.51 -26.85
CA ALA A 15 2.12 -16.46 -25.76
C ALA A 15 1.88 -15.77 -24.41
N ALA A 16 2.42 -14.59 -24.22
CA ALA A 16 2.24 -13.78 -23.01
C ALA A 16 1.15 -12.71 -23.14
N GLY A 17 0.56 -12.50 -24.31
CA GLY A 17 -0.48 -11.48 -24.56
C GLY A 17 0.05 -10.05 -24.38
N ILE A 18 1.28 -9.76 -24.86
CA ILE A 18 1.91 -8.43 -24.79
C ILE A 18 2.56 -8.05 -26.13
N SER A 19 3.00 -6.81 -26.25
CA SER A 19 3.70 -6.35 -27.44
C SER A 19 5.17 -6.86 -27.49
N VAL A 20 5.71 -6.95 -28.70
CA VAL A 20 7.15 -7.24 -28.91
C VAL A 20 8.05 -6.25 -28.18
N GLN A 21 7.65 -4.98 -28.15
CA GLN A 21 8.40 -3.93 -27.43
C GLN A 21 8.41 -4.18 -25.92
N GLN A 22 7.30 -4.62 -25.33
CA GLN A 22 7.26 -4.98 -23.90
C GLN A 22 8.19 -6.15 -23.57
N VAL A 23 8.30 -7.17 -24.43
CA VAL A 23 9.26 -8.27 -24.24
C VAL A 23 10.70 -7.72 -24.20
N ARG A 24 11.04 -6.83 -25.14
CA ARG A 24 12.36 -6.19 -25.17
C ARG A 24 12.64 -5.34 -23.93
N ASN A 25 11.63 -4.63 -23.44
CA ASN A 25 11.76 -3.84 -22.22
C ASN A 25 12.02 -4.75 -21.02
N TYR A 26 11.30 -5.88 -20.88
CA TYR A 26 11.55 -6.84 -19.81
C TYR A 26 12.94 -7.46 -19.86
N GLU A 27 13.45 -7.77 -21.08
CA GLU A 27 14.82 -8.19 -21.28
C GLU A 27 15.83 -7.10 -20.84
N ALA A 28 15.62 -5.86 -21.29
CA ALA A 28 16.49 -4.73 -20.94
C ALA A 28 16.54 -4.42 -19.44
N PHE A 29 15.42 -4.66 -18.72
CA PHE A 29 15.36 -4.51 -17.26
C PHE A 29 15.88 -5.74 -16.49
N GLY A 30 16.45 -6.74 -17.18
CA GLY A 30 16.98 -7.95 -16.53
C GLY A 30 15.91 -8.84 -15.88
N LEU A 31 14.65 -8.72 -16.32
CA LEU A 31 13.52 -9.50 -15.80
C LEU A 31 13.37 -10.87 -16.49
N LEU A 32 14.16 -11.10 -17.52
CA LEU A 32 14.29 -12.38 -18.20
C LEU A 32 15.71 -12.92 -18.01
N PRO A 33 15.93 -14.23 -18.08
CA PRO A 33 17.27 -14.80 -18.12
C PRO A 33 18.07 -14.29 -19.32
N PRO A 34 19.40 -14.45 -19.35
CA PRO A 34 20.23 -14.05 -20.48
C PRO A 34 19.74 -14.66 -21.80
N VAL A 35 19.55 -13.82 -22.81
CA VAL A 35 18.99 -14.22 -24.12
C VAL A 35 20.11 -14.49 -25.11
N SER A 36 20.14 -15.72 -25.66
CA SER A 36 21.08 -16.10 -26.73
C SER A 36 20.68 -15.47 -28.07
N ARG A 37 21.65 -15.35 -28.98
CA ARG A 37 21.41 -14.90 -30.35
C ARG A 37 21.81 -15.95 -31.38
N SER A 38 21.05 -16.01 -32.46
CA SER A 38 21.40 -16.82 -33.61
C SER A 38 22.66 -16.31 -34.31
N LYS A 39 23.21 -17.10 -35.22
CA LYS A 39 24.32 -16.66 -36.10
C LYS A 39 23.99 -15.42 -36.95
N SER A 40 22.70 -15.20 -37.23
CA SER A 40 22.14 -14.03 -37.92
C SER A 40 21.73 -12.89 -36.99
N GLY A 41 22.08 -12.94 -35.70
CA GLY A 41 21.85 -11.88 -34.71
C GLY A 41 20.46 -11.82 -34.10
N TYR A 42 19.53 -12.71 -34.48
CA TYR A 42 18.18 -12.76 -33.92
C TYR A 42 18.18 -13.33 -32.50
N ARG A 43 17.33 -12.77 -31.64
CA ARG A 43 17.09 -13.25 -30.28
C ARG A 43 16.41 -14.63 -30.27
N LEU A 44 16.92 -15.52 -29.45
CA LEU A 44 16.40 -16.88 -29.26
C LEU A 44 15.94 -17.06 -27.83
N TYR A 45 14.66 -17.30 -27.67
CA TYR A 45 14.05 -17.52 -26.35
C TYR A 45 13.72 -19.01 -26.15
N THR A 46 13.62 -19.42 -24.90
CA THR A 46 13.27 -20.78 -24.48
C THR A 46 11.99 -20.79 -23.66
N GLN A 47 11.52 -21.96 -23.24
CA GLN A 47 10.42 -22.11 -22.30
C GLN A 47 10.70 -21.43 -20.96
N GLN A 48 11.98 -21.40 -20.52
CA GLN A 48 12.39 -20.66 -19.33
C GLN A 48 12.10 -19.17 -19.46
N HIS A 49 12.35 -18.55 -20.59
CA HIS A 49 12.03 -17.13 -20.84
C HIS A 49 10.51 -16.88 -20.82
N LEU A 50 9.72 -17.82 -21.37
CA LEU A 50 8.27 -17.71 -21.33
C LEU A 50 7.74 -17.81 -19.89
N ALA A 51 8.27 -18.75 -19.11
CA ALA A 51 7.93 -18.90 -17.70
C ALA A 51 8.36 -17.67 -16.89
N ALA A 52 9.59 -17.15 -17.09
CA ALA A 52 10.07 -15.93 -16.48
C ALA A 52 9.15 -14.73 -16.80
N LEU A 53 8.73 -14.59 -18.06
CA LEU A 53 7.86 -13.50 -18.49
C LEU A 53 6.48 -13.56 -17.82
N LYS A 54 5.87 -14.74 -17.74
CA LYS A 54 4.59 -14.95 -17.04
C LYS A 54 4.72 -14.65 -15.54
N THR A 55 5.79 -15.14 -14.92
CA THR A 55 6.11 -14.87 -13.50
C THR A 55 6.30 -13.38 -13.26
N THR A 56 7.09 -12.68 -14.08
CA THR A 56 7.31 -11.24 -13.99
C THR A 56 5.99 -10.47 -14.06
N ARG A 57 5.11 -10.81 -14.99
CA ARG A 57 3.80 -10.14 -15.11
C ARG A 57 2.93 -10.33 -13.87
N SER A 58 2.91 -11.54 -13.34
CA SER A 58 2.18 -11.83 -12.10
C SER A 58 2.78 -11.08 -10.91
N LEU A 59 4.11 -11.02 -10.80
CA LEU A 59 4.81 -10.24 -9.78
C LEU A 59 4.51 -8.74 -9.90
N VAL A 60 4.48 -8.17 -11.09
CA VAL A 60 4.11 -6.75 -11.28
C VAL A 60 2.70 -6.48 -10.77
N ALA A 61 1.75 -7.39 -10.99
CA ALA A 61 0.37 -7.23 -10.53
C ALA A 61 0.23 -7.26 -9.00
N GLY A 62 1.05 -8.05 -8.28
CA GLY A 62 1.02 -8.16 -6.81
C GLY A 62 2.00 -7.24 -6.09
N TYR A 63 3.23 -7.17 -6.60
CA TYR A 63 4.37 -6.48 -5.95
C TYR A 63 4.71 -5.13 -6.56
N GLY A 64 4.18 -4.82 -7.73
CA GLY A 64 4.44 -3.58 -8.47
C GLY A 64 5.83 -3.54 -9.12
N TRP A 65 6.05 -2.48 -9.90
CA TRP A 65 7.31 -2.27 -10.63
C TRP A 65 8.53 -2.00 -9.75
N GLN A 66 8.34 -1.52 -8.53
CA GLN A 66 9.47 -1.22 -7.64
C GLN A 66 10.13 -2.49 -7.08
N ARG A 67 9.36 -3.54 -6.80
CA ARG A 67 9.85 -4.77 -6.16
C ARG A 67 10.13 -5.88 -7.16
N THR A 68 9.37 -5.94 -8.25
CA THR A 68 9.52 -7.03 -9.24
C THR A 68 10.92 -7.15 -9.83
N PRO A 69 11.61 -6.05 -10.21
CA PRO A 69 13.01 -6.15 -10.67
C PRO A 69 13.92 -6.73 -9.59
N LYS A 70 13.80 -6.28 -8.34
CA LYS A 70 14.62 -6.79 -7.23
C LYS A 70 14.45 -8.29 -7.05
N ILE A 71 13.20 -8.81 -7.10
CA ILE A 71 12.90 -10.24 -6.98
C ILE A 71 13.50 -11.04 -8.14
N MET A 72 13.22 -10.63 -9.39
CA MET A 72 13.63 -11.41 -10.57
C MET A 72 15.13 -11.35 -10.81
N GLN A 73 15.76 -10.19 -10.63
CA GLN A 73 17.21 -10.03 -10.78
C GLN A 73 17.98 -10.80 -9.73
N ALA A 74 17.54 -10.75 -8.45
CA ALA A 74 18.14 -11.55 -7.39
C ALA A 74 18.08 -13.05 -7.72
N LEU A 75 16.91 -13.55 -8.15
CA LEU A 75 16.77 -14.95 -8.56
C LEU A 75 17.69 -15.30 -9.73
N HIS A 76 17.78 -14.45 -10.77
CA HIS A 76 18.63 -14.72 -11.95
C HIS A 76 20.13 -14.65 -11.61
N GLN A 77 20.51 -14.04 -10.49
CA GLN A 77 21.86 -14.04 -9.94
C GLN A 77 22.13 -15.19 -8.97
N GLY A 78 21.12 -16.06 -8.73
CA GLY A 78 21.23 -17.18 -7.79
C GLY A 78 20.98 -16.79 -6.33
N ASP A 79 20.61 -15.54 -6.05
CA ASP A 79 20.30 -15.04 -4.70
C ASP A 79 18.80 -15.19 -4.38
N LEU A 80 18.41 -16.44 -4.08
CA LEU A 80 17.03 -16.74 -3.68
C LEU A 80 16.67 -16.06 -2.34
N ALA A 81 17.63 -15.89 -1.44
CA ALA A 81 17.39 -15.28 -0.13
C ALA A 81 16.90 -13.82 -0.25
N THR A 82 17.55 -13.01 -1.08
CA THR A 82 17.12 -11.62 -1.36
C THR A 82 15.76 -11.58 -2.05
N ALA A 83 15.47 -12.51 -2.96
CA ALA A 83 14.17 -12.60 -3.61
C ALA A 83 13.06 -12.89 -2.59
N LEU A 84 13.25 -13.87 -1.71
CA LEU A 84 12.31 -14.23 -0.65
C LEU A 84 12.13 -13.10 0.37
N ALA A 85 13.20 -12.49 0.85
CA ALA A 85 13.13 -11.35 1.77
C ALA A 85 12.28 -10.20 1.19
N THR A 86 12.41 -9.90 -0.11
CA THR A 86 11.60 -8.86 -0.78
C THR A 86 10.12 -9.24 -0.85
N ILE A 87 9.80 -10.52 -0.99
CA ILE A 87 8.44 -11.07 -0.95
C ILE A 87 7.88 -10.90 0.47
N ASP A 88 8.63 -11.32 1.49
CA ASP A 88 8.21 -11.28 2.89
C ASP A 88 7.98 -9.85 3.38
N GLU A 89 8.86 -8.91 3.03
CA GLU A 89 8.69 -7.47 3.30
C GLU A 89 7.33 -6.96 2.79
N ARG A 90 6.94 -7.36 1.59
CA ARG A 90 5.64 -6.94 1.02
C ARG A 90 4.46 -7.53 1.76
N HIS A 91 4.52 -8.80 2.14
CA HIS A 91 3.47 -9.47 2.89
C HIS A 91 3.33 -8.86 4.30
N ALA A 92 4.45 -8.58 4.98
CA ALA A 92 4.46 -7.90 6.27
C ALA A 92 3.83 -6.50 6.17
N GLU A 93 4.20 -5.70 5.16
CA GLU A 93 3.60 -4.38 4.91
C GLU A 93 2.07 -4.46 4.71
N LEU A 94 1.60 -5.43 3.92
CA LEU A 94 0.17 -5.62 3.69
C LEU A 94 -0.57 -6.09 4.95
N ALA A 95 0.07 -6.93 5.77
CA ALA A 95 -0.49 -7.38 7.05
C ALA A 95 -0.68 -6.19 8.00
N CYS A 96 0.35 -5.35 8.18
CA CYS A 96 0.24 -4.13 8.99
C CYS A 96 -0.89 -3.22 8.49
N LYS A 97 -0.93 -2.92 7.18
CA LYS A 97 -1.98 -2.04 6.63
C LYS A 97 -3.40 -2.59 6.81
N ARG A 98 -3.58 -3.90 6.78
CA ARG A 98 -4.90 -4.51 7.07
C ARG A 98 -5.25 -4.37 8.55
N GLN A 99 -4.29 -4.60 9.43
CA GLN A 99 -4.49 -4.42 10.87
C GLN A 99 -4.85 -2.96 11.21
N ASP A 100 -4.17 -1.99 10.59
CA ASP A 100 -4.47 -0.56 10.74
C ASP A 100 -5.89 -0.24 10.29
N CYS A 101 -6.37 -0.82 9.17
CA CYS A 101 -7.76 -0.66 8.74
C CYS A 101 -8.76 -1.23 9.76
N GLU A 102 -8.51 -2.43 10.30
CA GLU A 102 -9.40 -3.04 11.31
C GLU A 102 -9.47 -2.18 12.58
N GLN A 103 -8.32 -1.73 13.10
CA GLN A 103 -8.28 -0.85 14.27
C GLN A 103 -9.02 0.47 14.01
N THR A 104 -8.87 1.03 12.80
CA THR A 104 -9.55 2.26 12.40
C THR A 104 -11.06 2.05 12.34
N LEU A 105 -11.55 0.93 11.81
CA LEU A 105 -12.97 0.61 11.77
C LEU A 105 -13.55 0.50 13.18
N VAL A 106 -12.91 -0.25 14.08
CA VAL A 106 -13.33 -0.37 15.48
C VAL A 106 -13.47 1.00 16.13
N ALA A 107 -12.51 1.87 15.95
CA ALA A 107 -12.52 3.20 16.53
C ALA A 107 -13.58 4.12 15.88
N LEU A 108 -13.80 4.06 14.56
CA LEU A 108 -14.86 4.82 13.89
C LEU A 108 -16.24 4.37 14.33
N HIS A 109 -16.48 3.07 14.51
CA HIS A 109 -17.74 2.54 15.06
C HIS A 109 -17.96 3.03 16.48
N ALA A 110 -16.96 2.92 17.37
CA ALA A 110 -17.06 3.43 18.73
C ALA A 110 -17.32 4.94 18.79
N LEU A 111 -16.73 5.72 17.90
CA LEU A 111 -17.01 7.15 17.78
C LEU A 111 -18.43 7.43 17.25
N ALA A 112 -18.92 6.65 16.30
CA ALA A 112 -20.29 6.78 15.77
C ALA A 112 -21.34 6.48 16.84
N GLU A 113 -21.12 5.48 17.68
CA GLU A 113 -21.99 5.12 18.80
C GLU A 113 -21.98 6.19 19.92
N GLN A 114 -20.84 6.88 20.11
CA GLN A 114 -20.67 7.93 21.14
C GLN A 114 -21.06 9.32 20.66
N LEU A 115 -21.50 9.51 19.41
CA LEU A 115 -22.06 10.75 18.93
C LEU A 115 -23.48 10.91 19.46
N PRO A 116 -23.75 11.69 20.55
CA PRO A 116 -25.10 12.02 20.92
C PRO A 116 -25.71 12.88 19.80
N PRO A 117 -27.00 12.80 19.54
CA PRO A 117 -27.68 13.79 18.73
C PRO A 117 -27.41 15.17 19.35
N GLU A 118 -27.34 16.20 18.53
CA GLU A 118 -26.84 17.58 18.72
C GLU A 118 -27.34 18.37 19.97
N GLN A 119 -27.55 17.76 21.11
CA GLN A 119 -28.02 18.44 22.32
C GLN A 119 -27.25 17.99 23.57
N SER A 120 -26.06 18.54 23.76
CA SER A 120 -25.51 18.63 25.12
C SER A 120 -24.98 20.02 25.38
N SER A 121 -25.83 20.83 25.98
CA SER A 121 -25.56 22.10 26.64
C SER A 121 -24.70 21.88 27.90
N HIS A 122 -23.42 21.54 27.74
CA HIS A 122 -22.46 21.63 28.82
C HIS A 122 -21.48 22.75 28.49
N SER A 123 -21.20 23.62 29.49
CA SER A 123 -20.24 24.71 29.37
C SER A 123 -18.97 24.28 28.70
N PRO A 124 -18.54 24.86 27.58
CA PRO A 124 -17.45 24.35 26.79
C PRO A 124 -16.14 24.58 27.53
N GLN A 125 -15.62 23.50 28.16
CA GLN A 125 -14.25 23.51 28.67
C GLN A 125 -13.32 23.62 27.48
N ARG A 126 -12.79 24.81 27.24
CA ARG A 126 -11.83 25.10 26.16
C ARG A 126 -10.42 24.86 26.67
N LEU A 127 -9.73 23.91 26.07
CA LEU A 127 -8.36 23.54 26.42
C LEU A 127 -7.36 24.39 25.62
N ARG A 128 -6.26 24.79 26.27
CA ARG A 128 -5.10 25.38 25.57
C ARG A 128 -4.34 24.26 24.80
N VAL A 129 -3.53 24.66 23.82
CA VAL A 129 -2.79 23.72 22.94
C VAL A 129 -1.96 22.70 23.70
N GLY A 130 -1.28 23.09 24.80
CA GLY A 130 -0.49 22.19 25.63
C GLY A 130 -1.32 21.15 26.39
N GLU A 131 -2.52 21.53 26.83
CA GLU A 131 -3.47 20.65 27.51
C GLU A 131 -4.11 19.67 26.51
N ALA A 132 -4.50 20.18 25.34
CA ALA A 132 -5.03 19.37 24.26
C ALA A 132 -4.01 18.31 23.79
N ALA A 133 -2.76 18.71 23.59
CA ALA A 133 -1.67 17.82 23.19
C ALA A 133 -1.42 16.70 24.23
N ARG A 134 -1.34 17.07 25.52
CA ARG A 134 -1.17 16.09 26.62
C ARG A 134 -2.33 15.09 26.71
N ARG A 135 -3.56 15.56 26.49
CA ARG A 135 -4.76 14.72 26.61
C ARG A 135 -4.85 13.62 25.53
N VAL A 136 -4.20 13.83 24.39
CA VAL A 136 -4.15 12.83 23.28
C VAL A 136 -2.76 12.22 23.07
N GLY A 137 -1.80 12.53 23.96
CA GLY A 137 -0.48 11.88 23.95
C GLY A 137 0.46 12.32 22.82
N VAL A 138 0.28 13.52 22.25
CA VAL A 138 1.13 13.99 21.15
C VAL A 138 1.89 15.28 21.50
N ARG A 139 2.88 15.65 20.70
CA ARG A 139 3.64 16.89 20.86
C ARG A 139 2.84 18.10 20.36
N VAL A 140 3.01 19.25 21.00
CA VAL A 140 2.39 20.51 20.57
C VAL A 140 2.75 20.88 19.13
N SER A 141 3.97 20.57 18.69
CA SER A 141 4.40 20.78 17.30
C SER A 141 3.56 19.99 16.28
N ALA A 142 3.08 18.81 16.64
CA ALA A 142 2.18 18.02 15.78
C ALA A 142 0.84 18.73 15.59
N LEU A 143 0.26 19.31 16.66
CA LEU A 143 -1.00 20.06 16.57
C LEU A 143 -0.85 21.28 15.64
N HIS A 144 0.26 22.03 15.77
CA HIS A 144 0.53 23.18 14.89
C HIS A 144 0.68 22.74 13.43
N PHE A 145 1.38 21.63 13.18
CA PHE A 145 1.53 21.10 11.84
C PHE A 145 0.19 20.63 11.25
N TRP A 146 -0.64 19.94 12.03
CA TRP A 146 -1.95 19.49 11.60
C TRP A 146 -2.93 20.64 11.36
N GLU A 147 -2.80 21.75 12.10
CA GLU A 147 -3.52 22.98 11.82
C GLU A 147 -3.11 23.55 10.45
N GLN A 148 -1.81 23.62 10.16
CA GLN A 148 -1.30 24.06 8.85
C GLN A 148 -1.78 23.17 7.69
N GLN A 149 -1.95 21.87 7.94
CA GLN A 149 -2.50 20.94 6.96
C GLN A 149 -4.05 20.99 6.87
N GLY A 150 -4.70 21.87 7.63
CA GLY A 150 -6.16 22.02 7.64
C GLY A 150 -6.93 20.92 8.36
N LEU A 151 -6.23 19.98 9.03
CA LEU A 151 -6.85 18.90 9.79
C LEU A 151 -7.50 19.41 11.09
N LEU A 152 -7.00 20.49 11.68
CA LEU A 152 -7.50 21.12 12.90
C LEU A 152 -7.85 22.58 12.62
N ARG A 153 -8.86 23.11 13.30
CA ARG A 153 -9.30 24.51 13.19
C ARG A 153 -9.63 25.08 14.56
N PRO A 154 -8.62 25.21 15.46
CA PRO A 154 -8.87 25.75 16.81
C PRO A 154 -9.34 27.19 16.75
N VAL A 155 -10.24 27.56 17.66
CA VAL A 155 -10.69 28.92 17.81
C VAL A 155 -9.60 29.71 18.52
N ARG A 156 -9.39 30.97 18.13
CA ARG A 156 -8.48 31.87 18.84
C ARG A 156 -9.25 32.70 19.85
N ASP A 157 -8.75 32.71 21.06
CA ASP A 157 -9.26 33.62 22.11
C ASP A 157 -9.17 35.05 21.67
N LYS A 158 -10.23 35.85 21.89
CA LYS A 158 -10.31 37.21 21.41
C LYS A 158 -9.33 38.16 22.10
N SER A 159 -9.01 37.91 23.37
CA SER A 159 -8.16 38.77 24.19
C SER A 159 -6.69 38.34 24.14
N SER A 160 -6.42 37.07 24.37
CA SER A 160 -5.06 36.52 24.49
C SER A 160 -4.48 35.96 23.19
N ARG A 161 -5.32 35.83 22.14
CA ARG A 161 -4.93 35.23 20.85
C ARG A 161 -4.47 33.79 20.95
N TYR A 162 -4.55 33.14 22.12
CA TYR A 162 -4.22 31.73 22.29
C TYR A 162 -5.19 30.77 21.52
N ARG A 163 -4.68 29.65 21.04
CA ARG A 163 -5.46 28.57 20.45
C ARG A 163 -6.28 27.86 21.51
N LEU A 164 -7.56 27.73 21.28
CA LEU A 164 -8.50 27.05 22.16
C LEU A 164 -9.13 25.87 21.41
N TYR A 165 -9.11 24.72 22.07
CA TYR A 165 -9.70 23.49 21.58
C TYR A 165 -10.97 23.21 22.41
N ASP A 166 -12.13 23.36 21.78
CA ASP A 166 -13.43 22.98 22.33
C ASP A 166 -13.66 21.45 22.16
N GLU A 167 -14.81 20.96 22.62
CA GLU A 167 -15.18 19.55 22.55
C GLU A 167 -15.17 19.04 21.10
N GLN A 168 -15.63 19.84 20.14
CA GLN A 168 -15.63 19.48 18.72
C GLN A 168 -14.20 19.34 18.18
N GLN A 169 -13.32 20.28 18.51
CA GLN A 169 -11.92 20.23 18.11
C GLN A 169 -11.18 19.07 18.81
N MET A 170 -11.53 18.73 20.04
CA MET A 170 -10.95 17.58 20.73
C MET A 170 -11.40 16.24 20.13
N ARG A 171 -12.66 16.12 19.70
CA ARG A 171 -13.13 14.94 18.93
C ARG A 171 -12.38 14.83 17.61
N ARG A 172 -12.29 15.92 16.86
CA ARG A 172 -11.54 15.98 15.61
C ARG A 172 -10.07 15.60 15.81
N LEU A 173 -9.44 16.09 16.87
CA LEU A 173 -8.06 15.77 17.22
C LEU A 173 -7.86 14.28 17.53
N ARG A 174 -8.77 13.62 18.27
CA ARG A 174 -8.71 12.17 18.52
C ARG A 174 -8.75 11.36 17.22
N VAL A 175 -9.62 11.74 16.28
CA VAL A 175 -9.70 11.10 14.96
C VAL A 175 -8.40 11.28 14.17
N VAL A 176 -7.81 12.49 14.20
CA VAL A 176 -6.52 12.75 13.53
C VAL A 176 -5.42 11.84 14.09
N VAL A 177 -5.31 11.76 15.43
CA VAL A 177 -4.30 10.88 16.08
C VAL A 177 -4.48 9.44 15.65
N LEU A 178 -5.70 8.91 15.78
CA LEU A 178 -6.04 7.54 15.41
C LEU A 178 -5.65 7.21 13.96
N LEU A 179 -6.08 8.04 13.00
CA LEU A 179 -5.83 7.80 11.59
C LEU A 179 -4.33 8.00 11.23
N ARG A 180 -3.61 8.87 11.95
CA ARG A 180 -2.17 9.04 11.78
C ARG A 180 -1.39 7.84 12.30
N GLU A 181 -1.76 7.30 13.45
CA GLU A 181 -1.17 6.05 14.00
C GLU A 181 -1.41 4.87 13.07
N ALA A 182 -2.59 4.79 12.45
CA ALA A 182 -2.92 3.82 11.41
C ALA A 182 -2.25 4.09 10.04
N GLY A 183 -1.39 5.11 9.91
CA GLY A 183 -0.60 5.38 8.72
C GLY A 183 -1.33 6.04 7.56
N TYR A 184 -2.53 6.59 7.79
CA TYR A 184 -3.28 7.30 6.73
C TYR A 184 -2.61 8.64 6.37
N ASP A 185 -2.66 9.00 5.10
CA ASP A 185 -2.22 10.30 4.63
C ASP A 185 -3.21 11.42 5.00
N PHE A 186 -2.75 12.67 4.97
CA PHE A 186 -3.56 13.81 5.37
C PHE A 186 -4.79 14.03 4.50
N LYS A 187 -4.74 13.66 3.22
CA LYS A 187 -5.86 13.81 2.29
C LYS A 187 -7.01 12.89 2.67
N VAL A 188 -6.70 11.63 3.00
CA VAL A 188 -7.69 10.66 3.48
C VAL A 188 -8.26 11.09 4.84
N ILE A 189 -7.39 11.51 5.78
CA ILE A 189 -7.82 12.00 7.09
C ILE A 189 -8.77 13.19 6.95
N LEU A 190 -8.46 14.16 6.09
CA LEU A 190 -9.31 15.31 5.85
C LEU A 190 -10.67 14.91 5.29
N ALA A 191 -10.73 13.96 4.36
CA ALA A 191 -11.98 13.44 3.82
C ALA A 191 -12.85 12.81 4.92
N VAL A 192 -12.27 11.93 5.76
CA VAL A 192 -12.97 11.32 6.91
C VAL A 192 -13.48 12.39 7.88
N LEU A 193 -12.66 13.36 8.24
CA LEU A 193 -13.05 14.45 9.13
C LEU A 193 -14.20 15.32 8.59
N ASN A 194 -14.25 15.51 7.28
CA ASN A 194 -15.32 16.27 6.64
C ASN A 194 -16.65 15.48 6.66
N GLU A 195 -16.62 14.16 6.42
CA GLU A 195 -17.82 13.33 6.51
C GLU A 195 -18.35 13.24 7.96
N LEU A 196 -17.45 13.08 8.95
CA LEU A 196 -17.82 13.13 10.37
C LEU A 196 -18.42 14.48 10.78
N ALA A 197 -17.83 15.60 10.30
CA ALA A 197 -18.35 16.96 10.58
C ALA A 197 -19.70 17.23 9.92
N ALA A 198 -20.00 16.51 8.83
CA ALA A 198 -21.28 16.56 8.14
C ALA A 198 -22.33 15.62 8.75
N GLY A 199 -22.04 14.97 9.89
CA GLY A 199 -22.92 14.00 10.53
C GLY A 199 -23.13 12.72 9.72
N ARG A 200 -22.14 12.31 8.90
CA ARG A 200 -22.19 11.13 8.05
C ARG A 200 -21.07 10.14 8.39
N PRO A 201 -21.01 9.60 9.61
CA PRO A 201 -19.99 8.64 10.03
C PRO A 201 -19.95 7.39 9.14
N GLU A 202 -21.10 6.99 8.56
CA GLU A 202 -21.24 5.83 7.68
C GLU A 202 -20.35 5.95 6.44
N LYS A 203 -20.23 7.15 5.86
CA LYS A 203 -19.35 7.39 4.70
C LYS A 203 -17.86 7.30 5.05
N ALA A 204 -17.50 7.70 6.26
CA ALA A 204 -16.14 7.52 6.75
C ALA A 204 -15.80 6.04 6.93
N ILE A 205 -16.72 5.26 7.50
CA ILE A 205 -16.61 3.81 7.66
C ILE A 205 -16.51 3.14 6.29
N GLU A 206 -17.42 3.46 5.37
CA GLU A 206 -17.43 2.92 3.99
C GLU A 206 -16.08 3.17 3.26
N ALA A 207 -15.48 4.35 3.42
CA ALA A 207 -14.19 4.66 2.81
C ALA A 207 -13.05 3.75 3.34
N VAL A 208 -13.05 3.44 4.65
CA VAL A 208 -12.06 2.55 5.26
C VAL A 208 -12.33 1.09 4.88
N GLU A 209 -13.59 0.67 4.83
CA GLU A 209 -13.99 -0.67 4.37
C GLU A 209 -13.55 -0.91 2.92
N LYS A 210 -13.79 0.05 2.04
CA LYS A 210 -13.31 0.00 0.65
C LYS A 210 -11.79 -0.16 0.58
N ARG A 211 -11.06 0.53 1.45
CA ARG A 211 -9.59 0.40 1.53
C ARG A 211 -9.18 -0.99 2.00
N ARG A 212 -9.87 -1.56 3.00
CA ARG A 212 -9.66 -2.92 3.48
C ARG A 212 -9.84 -3.95 2.35
N GLU A 213 -10.90 -3.81 1.56
CA GLU A 213 -11.14 -4.68 0.40
C GLU A 213 -10.06 -4.55 -0.68
N GLU A 214 -9.58 -3.33 -0.95
CA GLU A 214 -8.46 -3.13 -1.88
C GLU A 214 -7.20 -3.85 -1.41
N LEU A 215 -6.86 -3.74 -0.12
CA LEU A 215 -5.71 -4.43 0.47
C LEU A 215 -5.87 -5.96 0.38
N MET A 216 -7.08 -6.49 0.59
CA MET A 216 -7.36 -7.91 0.42
C MET A 216 -7.14 -8.36 -1.03
N ARG A 217 -7.63 -7.59 -2.02
CA ARG A 217 -7.40 -7.87 -3.45
C ARG A 217 -5.92 -7.83 -3.82
N ILE A 218 -5.15 -6.87 -3.27
CA ILE A 218 -3.70 -6.82 -3.48
C ILE A 218 -3.02 -8.04 -2.86
N SER A 219 -3.40 -8.44 -1.64
CA SER A 219 -2.85 -9.63 -0.97
C SER A 219 -3.11 -10.90 -1.79
N TRP A 220 -4.31 -11.04 -2.36
CA TRP A 220 -4.64 -12.16 -3.22
C TRP A 220 -3.75 -12.20 -4.47
N ARG A 221 -3.54 -11.06 -5.14
CA ARG A 221 -2.60 -10.96 -6.28
C ARG A 221 -1.16 -11.32 -5.89
N CYS A 222 -0.73 -11.00 -4.68
CA CYS A 222 0.58 -11.42 -4.19
C CYS A 222 0.67 -12.95 -4.06
N ILE A 223 -0.38 -13.61 -3.54
CA ILE A 223 -0.44 -15.08 -3.44
C ILE A 223 -0.38 -15.72 -4.82
N GLU A 224 -1.16 -15.23 -5.78
CA GLU A 224 -1.10 -15.69 -7.18
C GLU A 224 0.31 -15.54 -7.76
N ALA A 225 0.95 -14.40 -7.51
CA ALA A 225 2.30 -14.13 -8.00
C ALA A 225 3.34 -15.07 -7.38
N VAL A 226 3.22 -15.37 -6.07
CA VAL A 226 4.09 -16.35 -5.39
C VAL A 226 3.92 -17.75 -5.98
N ALA A 227 2.71 -18.14 -6.37
CA ALA A 227 2.49 -19.43 -7.02
C ALA A 227 3.22 -19.55 -8.39
N TYR A 228 3.21 -18.47 -9.19
CA TYR A 228 3.99 -18.40 -10.43
C TYR A 228 5.50 -18.40 -10.15
N PHE A 229 5.95 -17.64 -9.17
CA PHE A 229 7.36 -17.57 -8.76
C PHE A 229 7.85 -18.93 -8.27
N GLN A 230 7.13 -19.59 -7.39
CA GLN A 230 7.46 -20.89 -6.83
C GLN A 230 7.58 -21.97 -7.95
N ARG A 231 6.63 -21.98 -8.90
CA ARG A 231 6.70 -22.90 -10.05
C ARG A 231 7.94 -22.63 -10.90
N TYR A 232 8.23 -21.35 -11.21
CA TYR A 232 9.38 -20.95 -11.97
C TYR A 232 10.70 -21.34 -11.29
N VAL A 233 10.81 -21.15 -9.98
CA VAL A 233 11.98 -21.56 -9.20
C VAL A 233 12.15 -23.08 -9.26
N ARG A 234 11.11 -23.84 -8.99
CA ARG A 234 11.18 -25.32 -9.03
C ARG A 234 11.59 -25.87 -10.38
N GLU A 235 11.09 -25.31 -11.45
CA GLU A 235 11.30 -25.82 -12.81
C GLU A 235 12.69 -25.47 -13.35
N PHE A 236 13.21 -24.29 -13.07
CA PHE A 236 14.42 -23.77 -13.71
C PHE A 236 15.56 -23.43 -12.74
N TRP A 237 15.31 -23.40 -11.44
CA TRP A 237 16.26 -22.98 -10.41
C TRP A 237 16.27 -23.94 -9.21
N GLY A 238 15.86 -25.21 -9.45
CA GLY A 238 15.75 -26.21 -8.39
C GLY A 238 17.05 -26.48 -7.63
N GLN A 239 18.21 -26.15 -8.21
CA GLN A 239 19.52 -26.23 -7.56
C GLN A 239 19.69 -25.19 -6.41
N LEU A 240 18.80 -24.22 -6.28
CA LEU A 240 18.82 -23.22 -5.19
C LEU A 240 17.99 -23.64 -3.98
N LEU A 241 17.21 -24.72 -4.09
CA LEU A 241 16.37 -25.29 -3.05
C LEU A 241 17.10 -26.38 -2.29
#